data_1c7f7783b163bf3be473024ebb156502
#
_entry.id   1c7f7783b163bf3be473024ebb156502
#
_cell.length_a   1.000
_cell.length_b   1.000
_cell.length_c   1.000
_cell.angle_alpha   90.00
_cell.angle_beta   90.00
_cell.angle_gamma   90.00
#
_symmetry.space_group_name_H-M   'P 1'
#
loop_
_entity.id
_entity.type
_entity.pdbx_description
1 polymer ?
#
loop_
_entity_poly.entity_id
_entity_poly.type
_entity_poly.pdbx_seq_one_letter_code
_entity_poly.pdbx_strand_id
1 'polypeptide(L)'
;MTYQTNLEQERRMLFCLNQIQQLGAVSICSLGEYFGSYSNLFNIEETALRESGILREAQLKALCEGKKRRSEYLEEYEKLAERKIRFVTPLDPEYPERLLHIHGYPMALYVRGKLPDPKRPAVAVVGARGCSEYGSQLAAAFAEMLAKKQVQIISGLALGIDGAAHQGALKAEADTYGILGCGVNICYPTAHYKLYGQMLSHGGVISEFPLDSGPIPMHFPMRNRIISGLSDAVLVVEAKEKSGSLITAELGLEQGKEIFAVPGRITDHLSSGCNRLIQQGAHMAISPNDILEYLGVKCEKRLIIHEKNANALAKPEKMVYACLDFKAKHLEEISDRCRMSISECMGILLELELQGYVFRTANHYYGKKI
;
A
#
# COMPACT_ATOMS: atom_id res chain seq x y z
N MET A 1 25.70 21.63 20.93
CA MET A 1 26.50 20.55 20.32
C MET A 1 26.22 19.17 20.95
N THR A 2 26.14 19.02 22.26
CA THR A 2 25.99 17.71 22.95
C THR A 2 24.69 16.94 22.66
N TYR A 3 23.54 17.58 22.51
CA TYR A 3 22.23 16.88 22.33
C TYR A 3 22.11 16.28 20.91
N GLN A 4 22.45 17.02 19.87
CA GLN A 4 22.41 16.51 18.48
C GLN A 4 23.39 15.37 18.23
N THR A 5 24.57 15.43 18.87
CA THR A 5 25.59 14.38 18.77
C THR A 5 25.10 13.08 19.41
N ASN A 6 24.37 13.17 20.51
CA ASN A 6 23.80 12.00 21.19
C ASN A 6 22.67 11.36 20.35
N LEU A 7 21.78 12.17 19.76
CA LEU A 7 20.68 11.69 18.92
C LEU A 7 21.20 10.92 17.69
N GLU A 8 22.23 11.44 17.01
CA GLU A 8 22.82 10.76 15.86
C GLU A 8 23.49 9.44 16.27
N GLN A 9 24.11 9.37 17.43
CA GLN A 9 24.69 8.15 17.95
C GLN A 9 23.60 7.09 18.26
N GLU A 10 22.49 7.49 18.88
CA GLU A 10 21.35 6.61 19.15
C GLU A 10 20.75 6.08 17.83
N ARG A 11 20.59 6.93 16.81
CA ARG A 11 20.10 6.55 15.49
C ARG A 11 21.01 5.51 14.81
N ARG A 12 22.31 5.69 14.85
CA ARG A 12 23.31 4.76 14.33
C ARG A 12 23.22 3.40 15.02
N MET A 13 23.00 3.40 16.34
CA MET A 13 22.86 2.15 17.08
C MET A 13 21.52 1.46 16.80
N LEU A 14 20.43 2.22 16.61
CA LEU A 14 19.15 1.66 16.13
C LEU A 14 19.30 1.03 14.75
N PHE A 15 20.08 1.66 13.85
CA PHE A 15 20.39 1.04 12.56
C PHE A 15 21.09 -0.30 12.73
N CYS A 16 22.14 -0.36 13.56
CA CYS A 16 22.87 -1.60 13.83
C CYS A 16 21.95 -2.70 14.42
N LEU A 17 21.06 -2.34 15.36
CA LEU A 17 20.09 -3.28 15.93
C LEU A 17 19.09 -3.79 14.88
N ASN A 18 18.64 -2.93 13.98
CA ASN A 18 17.72 -3.30 12.91
C ASN A 18 18.35 -4.26 11.87
N GLN A 19 19.68 -4.28 11.73
CA GLN A 19 20.37 -5.26 10.87
C GLN A 19 20.34 -6.68 11.43
N ILE A 20 20.02 -6.87 12.71
CA ILE A 20 20.05 -8.18 13.38
C ILE A 20 18.71 -8.89 13.14
N GLN A 21 18.70 -9.84 12.20
CA GLN A 21 17.48 -10.47 11.66
C GLN A 21 16.49 -11.05 12.69
N GLN A 22 16.97 -11.48 13.86
CA GLN A 22 16.12 -12.07 14.89
C GLN A 22 15.55 -11.05 15.88
N LEU A 23 15.99 -9.78 15.81
CA LEU A 23 15.48 -8.70 16.63
C LEU A 23 14.35 -7.99 15.90
N GLY A 24 13.11 -8.19 16.37
CA GLY A 24 11.96 -7.41 15.88
C GLY A 24 11.81 -6.09 16.62
N ALA A 25 10.96 -5.22 16.07
CA ALA A 25 10.68 -3.89 16.62
C ALA A 25 10.32 -3.90 18.12
N VAL A 26 9.48 -4.84 18.55
CA VAL A 26 9.08 -5.00 19.96
C VAL A 26 10.29 -5.25 20.86
N SER A 27 11.17 -6.19 20.48
CA SER A 27 12.38 -6.50 21.29
C SER A 27 13.34 -5.32 21.36
N ILE A 28 13.52 -4.59 20.25
CA ILE A 28 14.39 -3.40 20.20
C ILE A 28 13.80 -2.29 21.08
N CYS A 29 12.50 -2.05 21.02
CA CYS A 29 11.80 -1.08 21.86
C CYS A 29 11.98 -1.41 23.35
N SER A 30 11.64 -2.65 23.76
CA SER A 30 11.77 -3.07 25.15
C SER A 30 13.20 -3.00 25.70
N LEU A 31 14.20 -3.31 24.86
CA LEU A 31 15.60 -3.12 25.24
C LEU A 31 15.95 -1.65 25.47
N GLY A 32 15.48 -0.75 24.61
CA GLY A 32 15.70 0.70 24.74
C GLY A 32 15.03 1.26 25.99
N GLU A 33 13.80 0.84 26.30
CA GLU A 33 13.08 1.23 27.50
C GLU A 33 13.77 0.74 28.79
N TYR A 34 14.23 -0.50 28.80
CA TYR A 34 14.84 -1.11 29.99
C TYR A 34 16.24 -0.53 30.28
N PHE A 35 17.06 -0.37 29.26
CA PHE A 35 18.46 0.08 29.41
C PHE A 35 18.64 1.60 29.19
N GLY A 36 17.58 2.31 28.81
CA GLY A 36 17.54 3.76 28.67
C GLY A 36 18.30 4.36 27.49
N SER A 37 19.05 3.55 26.71
CA SER A 37 19.84 3.99 25.55
C SER A 37 20.19 2.82 24.63
N TYR A 38 20.00 3.02 23.32
CA TYR A 38 20.41 2.05 22.31
C TYR A 38 21.95 1.99 22.17
N SER A 39 22.63 3.12 22.40
CA SER A 39 24.08 3.17 22.36
C SER A 39 24.72 2.34 23.46
N ASN A 40 24.13 2.34 24.64
CA ASN A 40 24.62 1.55 25.77
C ASN A 40 24.48 0.05 25.52
N LEU A 41 23.45 -0.40 24.77
CA LEU A 41 23.21 -1.82 24.49
C LEU A 41 24.41 -2.55 23.89
N PHE A 42 25.24 -1.84 23.11
CA PHE A 42 26.44 -2.42 22.51
C PHE A 42 27.57 -2.66 23.53
N ASN A 43 27.54 -2.01 24.67
CA ASN A 43 28.52 -2.14 25.74
C ASN A 43 28.06 -3.01 26.91
N ILE A 44 26.77 -3.39 26.95
CA ILE A 44 26.21 -4.23 28.02
C ILE A 44 26.70 -5.66 27.88
N GLU A 45 27.08 -6.28 28.97
CA GLU A 45 27.50 -7.69 29.01
C GLU A 45 26.33 -8.64 28.76
N GLU A 46 26.64 -9.83 28.23
CA GLU A 46 25.64 -10.86 27.91
C GLU A 46 24.85 -11.30 29.16
N THR A 47 25.48 -11.35 30.32
CA THR A 47 24.86 -11.68 31.60
C THR A 47 23.70 -10.74 31.93
N ALA A 48 23.93 -9.44 31.86
CA ALA A 48 22.90 -8.42 32.13
C ALA A 48 21.77 -8.43 31.09
N LEU A 49 22.07 -8.69 29.81
CA LEU A 49 21.05 -8.88 28.77
C LEU A 49 20.19 -10.12 29.05
N ARG A 50 20.79 -11.21 29.53
CA ARG A 50 20.09 -12.44 29.89
C ARG A 50 19.21 -12.25 31.12
N GLU A 51 19.72 -11.60 32.14
CA GLU A 51 19.00 -11.29 33.39
C GLU A 51 17.80 -10.35 33.16
N SER A 52 17.82 -9.49 32.15
CA SER A 52 16.67 -8.65 31.78
C SER A 52 15.41 -9.45 31.41
N GLY A 53 15.56 -10.70 30.97
CA GLY A 53 14.45 -11.55 30.52
C GLY A 53 13.72 -11.09 29.24
N ILE A 54 14.17 -10.03 28.59
CA ILE A 54 13.52 -9.43 27.41
C ILE A 54 13.70 -10.29 26.16
N LEU A 55 14.89 -10.88 26.02
CA LEU A 55 15.27 -11.63 24.83
C LEU A 55 15.17 -13.14 25.06
N ARG A 56 14.66 -13.83 24.05
CA ARG A 56 14.79 -15.29 23.98
C ARG A 56 16.23 -15.66 23.68
N GLU A 57 16.65 -16.88 24.02
CA GLU A 57 18.04 -17.34 23.84
C GLU A 57 18.58 -17.13 22.41
N ALA A 58 17.76 -17.42 21.39
CA ALA A 58 18.12 -17.21 19.99
C ALA A 58 18.36 -15.71 19.66
N GLN A 59 17.53 -14.83 20.22
CA GLN A 59 17.66 -13.37 20.03
C GLN A 59 18.90 -12.83 20.76
N LEU A 60 19.15 -13.31 21.98
CA LEU A 60 20.33 -12.93 22.75
C LEU A 60 21.62 -13.31 22.01
N LYS A 61 21.69 -14.54 21.49
CA LYS A 61 22.81 -15.01 20.69
C LYS A 61 23.01 -14.15 19.44
N ALA A 62 21.91 -13.85 18.71
CA ALA A 62 21.96 -13.00 17.54
C ALA A 62 22.44 -11.57 17.87
N LEU A 63 22.00 -11.00 19.00
CA LEU A 63 22.48 -9.69 19.45
C LEU A 63 23.98 -9.71 19.77
N CYS A 64 24.46 -10.73 20.49
CA CYS A 64 25.88 -10.87 20.81
C CYS A 64 26.77 -11.03 19.56
N GLU A 65 26.30 -11.75 18.55
CA GLU A 65 26.97 -11.87 17.25
C GLU A 65 26.91 -10.55 16.48
N GLY A 66 25.75 -9.90 16.46
CA GLY A 66 25.55 -8.60 15.80
C GLY A 66 26.44 -7.49 16.38
N LYS A 67 26.68 -7.49 17.70
CA LYS A 67 27.61 -6.54 18.34
C LYS A 67 29.01 -6.60 17.75
N LYS A 68 29.49 -7.77 17.37
CA LYS A 68 30.81 -7.96 16.75
C LYS A 68 30.89 -7.37 15.35
N ARG A 69 29.76 -7.23 14.66
CA ARG A 69 29.65 -6.68 13.31
C ARG A 69 29.31 -5.20 13.28
N ARG A 70 29.39 -4.51 14.43
CA ARG A 70 29.03 -3.11 14.56
C ARG A 70 29.71 -2.20 13.53
N SER A 71 31.01 -2.37 13.30
CA SER A 71 31.78 -1.54 12.35
C SER A 71 31.26 -1.71 10.92
N GLU A 72 30.97 -2.95 10.51
CA GLU A 72 30.39 -3.26 9.21
C GLU A 72 29.02 -2.58 9.01
N TYR A 73 28.13 -2.65 10.01
CA TYR A 73 26.83 -2.00 9.96
C TYR A 73 26.95 -0.45 9.89
N LEU A 74 27.91 0.14 10.58
CA LEU A 74 28.13 1.58 10.52
C LEU A 74 28.64 2.04 9.14
N GLU A 75 29.47 1.24 8.48
CA GLU A 75 29.87 1.50 7.09
C GLU A 75 28.69 1.44 6.12
N GLU A 76 27.74 0.52 6.35
CA GLU A 76 26.50 0.46 5.57
C GLU A 76 25.60 1.67 5.84
N TYR A 77 25.53 2.14 7.08
CA TYR A 77 24.77 3.33 7.44
C TYR A 77 25.26 4.58 6.67
N GLU A 78 26.57 4.80 6.59
CA GLU A 78 27.16 5.93 5.86
C GLU A 78 26.82 5.91 4.36
N LYS A 79 26.66 4.72 3.77
CA LYS A 79 26.31 4.56 2.35
C LYS A 79 24.85 4.84 2.02
N LEU A 80 23.96 4.99 3.02
CA LEU A 80 22.54 5.26 2.78
C LEU A 80 22.31 6.58 2.03
N ALA A 81 23.04 7.63 2.40
CA ALA A 81 22.92 8.94 1.79
C ALA A 81 23.30 8.92 0.29
N GLU A 82 24.35 8.20 -0.07
CA GLU A 82 24.79 8.02 -1.46
C GLU A 82 23.71 7.31 -2.30
N ARG A 83 22.98 6.37 -1.68
CA ARG A 83 21.86 5.64 -2.29
C ARG A 83 20.55 6.42 -2.29
N LYS A 84 20.54 7.67 -1.80
CA LYS A 84 19.34 8.51 -1.63
C LYS A 84 18.27 7.82 -0.77
N ILE A 85 18.70 7.14 0.29
CA ILE A 85 17.85 6.46 1.25
C ILE A 85 18.01 7.17 2.59
N ARG A 86 16.89 7.56 3.20
CA ARG A 86 16.87 8.09 4.56
C ARG A 86 16.54 6.96 5.53
N PHE A 87 17.16 7.01 6.68
CA PHE A 87 16.86 6.13 7.81
C PHE A 87 16.20 6.97 8.90
N VAL A 88 14.96 6.68 9.20
CA VAL A 88 14.11 7.46 10.11
C VAL A 88 13.66 6.57 11.26
N THR A 89 13.78 7.05 12.47
CA THR A 89 13.51 6.34 13.72
C THR A 89 12.50 7.10 14.58
N PRO A 90 11.88 6.49 15.58
CA PRO A 90 11.01 7.19 16.53
C PRO A 90 11.67 8.37 17.29
N LEU A 91 12.98 8.49 17.22
CA LEU A 91 13.74 9.60 17.79
C LEU A 91 13.75 10.84 16.88
N ASP A 92 13.34 10.68 15.63
CA ASP A 92 13.40 11.74 14.64
C ASP A 92 12.10 12.54 14.58
N PRO A 93 12.16 13.89 14.51
CA PRO A 93 10.95 14.72 14.41
C PRO A 93 10.11 14.44 13.16
N GLU A 94 10.71 13.89 12.11
CA GLU A 94 10.01 13.53 10.86
C GLU A 94 9.35 12.13 10.92
N TYR A 95 9.57 11.36 12.01
CA TYR A 95 8.92 10.06 12.15
C TYR A 95 7.40 10.23 12.20
N PRO A 96 6.62 9.44 11.44
CA PRO A 96 5.16 9.59 11.42
C PRO A 96 4.55 9.29 12.79
N GLU A 97 4.04 10.32 13.45
CA GLU A 97 3.42 10.22 14.79
C GLU A 97 2.32 9.14 14.84
N ARG A 98 1.55 9.00 13.73
CA ARG A 98 0.51 7.97 13.60
C ARG A 98 1.02 6.55 13.85
N LEU A 99 2.30 6.27 13.57
CA LEU A 99 2.90 4.96 13.80
C LEU A 99 3.25 4.71 15.26
N LEU A 100 3.49 5.73 16.07
CA LEU A 100 3.80 5.55 17.50
C LEU A 100 2.65 4.92 18.29
N HIS A 101 1.44 5.01 17.76
CA HIS A 101 0.23 4.50 18.42
C HIS A 101 -0.15 3.06 18.02
N ILE A 102 0.57 2.43 17.10
CA ILE A 102 0.30 1.05 16.71
C ILE A 102 1.11 0.05 17.54
N HIS A 103 0.54 -1.10 17.80
CA HIS A 103 1.29 -2.19 18.46
C HIS A 103 2.51 -2.61 17.63
N GLY A 104 3.67 -2.69 18.28
CA GLY A 104 4.92 -3.05 17.63
C GLY A 104 5.31 -2.09 16.51
N TYR A 105 5.17 -0.78 16.73
CA TYR A 105 5.56 0.23 15.75
C TYR A 105 7.01 0.04 15.27
N PRO A 106 7.30 0.36 14.00
CA PRO A 106 8.64 0.13 13.45
C PRO A 106 9.69 1.03 14.12
N MET A 107 10.75 0.42 14.64
CA MET A 107 11.89 1.15 15.22
C MET A 107 12.80 1.75 14.17
N ALA A 108 12.59 1.40 12.90
CA ALA A 108 13.36 1.87 11.76
C ALA A 108 12.45 1.96 10.53
N LEU A 109 12.58 3.03 9.79
CA LEU A 109 11.99 3.23 8.48
C LEU A 109 13.09 3.61 7.48
N TYR A 110 13.26 2.78 6.47
CA TYR A 110 14.04 3.13 5.27
C TYR A 110 13.12 3.81 4.28
N VAL A 111 13.49 4.99 3.83
CA VAL A 111 12.62 5.85 3.00
C VAL A 111 13.34 6.27 1.72
N ARG A 112 12.73 6.00 0.56
CA ARG A 112 13.10 6.61 -0.72
C ARG A 112 11.98 7.50 -1.20
N GLY A 113 12.30 8.75 -1.51
CA GLY A 113 11.31 9.79 -1.76
C GLY A 113 10.90 10.52 -0.47
N LYS A 114 9.61 10.78 -0.30
CA LYS A 114 9.05 11.52 0.84
C LYS A 114 8.37 10.59 1.85
N LEU A 115 8.17 11.06 3.05
CA LEU A 115 7.21 10.51 4.02
C LEU A 115 5.84 11.17 3.82
N PRO A 116 4.73 10.51 4.24
CA PRO A 116 3.41 11.12 4.24
C PRO A 116 3.39 12.41 5.09
N ASP A 117 2.72 13.43 4.58
CA ASP A 117 2.51 14.69 5.31
C ASP A 117 1.51 14.43 6.47
N PRO A 118 1.89 14.64 7.74
CA PRO A 118 1.03 14.39 8.89
C PRO A 118 -0.22 15.29 8.93
N LYS A 119 -0.20 16.44 8.22
CA LYS A 119 -1.30 17.40 8.17
C LYS A 119 -2.38 17.04 7.15
N ARG A 120 -2.08 16.13 6.24
CA ARG A 120 -3.02 15.71 5.18
C ARG A 120 -3.67 14.38 5.55
N PRO A 121 -4.97 14.21 5.23
CA PRO A 121 -5.62 12.92 5.40
C PRO A 121 -4.98 11.86 4.49
N ALA A 122 -5.01 10.62 4.94
CA ALA A 122 -4.44 9.49 4.22
C ALA A 122 -5.41 8.29 4.24
N VAL A 123 -5.53 7.60 3.11
CA VAL A 123 -6.37 6.41 2.97
C VAL A 123 -5.54 5.24 2.47
N ALA A 124 -5.62 4.12 3.19
CA ALA A 124 -5.10 2.86 2.69
C ALA A 124 -6.07 2.29 1.65
N VAL A 125 -5.60 2.00 0.45
CA VAL A 125 -6.39 1.33 -0.59
C VAL A 125 -5.78 -0.04 -0.85
N VAL A 126 -6.51 -1.10 -0.49
CA VAL A 126 -6.01 -2.47 -0.51
C VAL A 126 -7.02 -3.43 -1.14
N GLY A 127 -6.54 -4.60 -1.59
CA GLY A 127 -7.42 -5.61 -2.14
C GLY A 127 -6.71 -6.82 -2.74
N ALA A 128 -7.42 -7.53 -3.58
CA ALA A 128 -6.94 -8.75 -4.21
C ALA A 128 -5.78 -8.48 -5.17
N ARG A 129 -4.73 -9.34 -5.12
CA ARG A 129 -3.63 -9.33 -6.09
C ARG A 129 -4.08 -9.75 -7.49
N GLY A 130 -4.99 -10.71 -7.56
CA GLY A 130 -5.66 -11.14 -8.79
C GLY A 130 -7.07 -10.56 -8.83
N CYS A 131 -7.16 -9.23 -8.86
CA CYS A 131 -8.43 -8.51 -8.95
C CYS A 131 -9.05 -8.66 -10.35
N SER A 132 -10.33 -8.36 -10.44
CA SER A 132 -11.01 -8.20 -11.72
C SER A 132 -10.56 -6.89 -12.41
N GLU A 133 -10.80 -6.80 -13.71
CA GLU A 133 -10.58 -5.54 -14.43
C GLU A 133 -11.47 -4.41 -13.87
N TYR A 134 -12.70 -4.73 -13.50
CA TYR A 134 -13.59 -3.80 -12.80
C TYR A 134 -12.99 -3.30 -11.49
N GLY A 135 -12.50 -4.22 -10.64
CA GLY A 135 -11.86 -3.86 -9.37
C GLY A 135 -10.62 -3.00 -9.55
N SER A 136 -9.79 -3.30 -10.56
CA SER A 136 -8.61 -2.50 -10.91
C SER A 136 -9.00 -1.08 -11.31
N GLN A 137 -9.97 -0.91 -12.22
CA GLN A 137 -10.45 0.40 -12.66
C GLN A 137 -11.10 1.17 -11.50
N LEU A 138 -11.86 0.48 -10.66
CA LEU A 138 -12.53 1.09 -9.51
C LEU A 138 -11.52 1.59 -8.47
N ALA A 139 -10.50 0.78 -8.15
CA ALA A 139 -9.41 1.20 -7.26
C ALA A 139 -8.68 2.44 -7.78
N ALA A 140 -8.37 2.46 -9.08
CA ALA A 140 -7.74 3.62 -9.70
C ALA A 140 -8.64 4.86 -9.66
N ALA A 141 -9.95 4.70 -9.93
CA ALA A 141 -10.91 5.81 -9.92
C ALA A 141 -11.11 6.38 -8.50
N PHE A 142 -11.26 5.52 -7.48
CA PHE A 142 -11.33 5.98 -6.08
C PHE A 142 -10.05 6.73 -5.69
N ALA A 143 -8.89 6.13 -5.95
CA ALA A 143 -7.61 6.75 -5.62
C ALA A 143 -7.40 8.09 -6.35
N GLU A 144 -7.73 8.19 -7.64
CA GLU A 144 -7.65 9.44 -8.41
C GLU A 144 -8.55 10.52 -7.81
N MET A 145 -9.81 10.18 -7.49
CA MET A 145 -10.78 11.14 -6.96
C MET A 145 -10.42 11.61 -5.55
N LEU A 146 -9.98 10.70 -4.68
CA LEU A 146 -9.49 11.03 -3.33
C LEU A 146 -8.23 11.91 -3.41
N ALA A 147 -7.29 11.55 -4.27
CA ALA A 147 -6.03 12.25 -4.45
C ALA A 147 -6.23 13.70 -4.97
N LYS A 148 -7.19 13.94 -5.89
CA LYS A 148 -7.61 15.27 -6.33
C LYS A 148 -8.14 16.14 -5.18
N LYS A 149 -8.56 15.54 -4.07
CA LYS A 149 -9.00 16.22 -2.84
C LYS A 149 -7.90 16.24 -1.76
N GLN A 150 -6.64 16.11 -2.19
CA GLN A 150 -5.47 16.18 -1.32
C GLN A 150 -5.39 15.04 -0.28
N VAL A 151 -6.13 13.94 -0.46
CA VAL A 151 -6.01 12.73 0.33
C VAL A 151 -4.82 11.92 -0.19
N GLN A 152 -3.93 11.56 0.70
CA GLN A 152 -2.76 10.75 0.38
C GLN A 152 -3.16 9.28 0.24
N ILE A 153 -2.66 8.60 -0.79
CA ILE A 153 -2.96 7.19 -1.03
C ILE A 153 -1.80 6.33 -0.52
N ILE A 154 -2.11 5.43 0.40
CA ILE A 154 -1.16 4.48 0.98
C ILE A 154 -1.54 3.08 0.55
N SER A 155 -0.58 2.28 0.08
CA SER A 155 -0.82 0.89 -0.26
C SER A 155 0.48 0.06 -0.24
N GLY A 156 0.37 -1.23 -0.59
CA GLY A 156 1.48 -2.17 -0.47
C GLY A 156 2.28 -2.41 -1.74
N LEU A 157 2.02 -1.70 -2.82
CA LEU A 157 2.65 -1.91 -4.13
C LEU A 157 2.51 -3.35 -4.68
N ALA A 158 1.57 -4.16 -4.17
CA ALA A 158 1.27 -5.48 -4.69
C ALA A 158 0.62 -5.41 -6.08
N LEU A 159 0.60 -6.53 -6.81
CA LEU A 159 -0.22 -6.64 -8.03
C LEU A 159 -1.70 -6.38 -7.72
N GLY A 160 -2.46 -6.02 -8.73
CA GLY A 160 -3.90 -5.81 -8.63
C GLY A 160 -4.28 -4.48 -7.99
N ILE A 161 -5.12 -4.50 -6.96
CA ILE A 161 -5.71 -3.29 -6.35
C ILE A 161 -4.68 -2.29 -5.89
N ASP A 162 -3.62 -2.73 -5.22
CA ASP A 162 -2.57 -1.85 -4.71
C ASP A 162 -1.90 -1.04 -5.84
N GLY A 163 -1.48 -1.73 -6.89
CA GLY A 163 -0.86 -1.10 -8.07
C GLY A 163 -1.81 -0.14 -8.78
N ALA A 164 -3.09 -0.53 -8.93
CA ALA A 164 -4.12 0.31 -9.53
C ALA A 164 -4.38 1.58 -8.72
N ALA A 165 -4.41 1.49 -7.39
CA ALA A 165 -4.57 2.64 -6.50
C ALA A 165 -3.41 3.64 -6.65
N HIS A 166 -2.16 3.16 -6.68
CA HIS A 166 -1.01 4.02 -6.92
C HIS A 166 -1.08 4.70 -8.30
N GLN A 167 -1.47 3.97 -9.35
CA GLN A 167 -1.64 4.53 -10.69
C GLN A 167 -2.73 5.62 -10.70
N GLY A 168 -3.85 5.42 -10.00
CA GLY A 168 -4.91 6.41 -9.87
C GLY A 168 -4.43 7.70 -9.20
N ALA A 169 -3.68 7.61 -8.11
CA ALA A 169 -3.09 8.77 -7.44
C ALA A 169 -2.09 9.52 -8.35
N LEU A 170 -1.22 8.78 -9.05
CA LEU A 170 -0.26 9.37 -9.99
C LEU A 170 -0.94 10.05 -11.19
N LYS A 171 -2.08 9.52 -11.65
CA LYS A 171 -2.89 10.17 -12.70
C LYS A 171 -3.46 11.52 -12.25
N ALA A 172 -3.68 11.69 -10.95
CA ALA A 172 -4.05 12.95 -10.33
C ALA A 172 -2.83 13.85 -10.00
N GLU A 173 -1.62 13.47 -10.42
CA GLU A 173 -0.36 14.15 -10.09
C GLU A 173 -0.16 14.33 -8.57
N ALA A 174 -0.68 13.40 -7.78
CA ALA A 174 -0.71 13.48 -6.32
C ALA A 174 0.23 12.47 -5.66
N ASP A 175 0.55 12.75 -4.39
CA ASP A 175 1.44 11.90 -3.61
C ASP A 175 0.80 10.55 -3.25
N THR A 176 1.60 9.49 -3.43
CA THR A 176 1.23 8.13 -3.03
C THR A 176 2.42 7.39 -2.43
N TYR A 177 2.15 6.51 -1.47
CA TYR A 177 3.19 5.89 -0.66
C TYR A 177 3.07 4.37 -0.67
N GLY A 178 4.14 3.74 -1.14
CA GLY A 178 4.25 2.28 -1.17
C GLY A 178 4.96 1.76 0.07
N ILE A 179 4.27 0.96 0.87
CA ILE A 179 4.89 0.30 2.00
C ILE A 179 5.35 -1.08 1.55
N LEU A 180 6.63 -1.42 1.73
CA LEU A 180 7.22 -2.63 1.14
C LEU A 180 7.43 -3.72 2.18
N GLY A 181 7.29 -4.98 1.77
CA GLY A 181 7.67 -6.17 2.54
C GLY A 181 9.08 -6.70 2.20
N CYS A 182 9.95 -5.83 1.70
CA CYS A 182 11.34 -6.08 1.33
C CYS A 182 12.14 -4.78 1.50
N GLY A 183 13.46 -4.82 1.35
CA GLY A 183 14.27 -3.60 1.37
C GLY A 183 13.81 -2.57 0.34
N VAL A 184 13.88 -1.27 0.69
CA VAL A 184 13.44 -0.18 -0.21
C VAL A 184 14.22 -0.09 -1.52
N ASN A 185 15.35 -0.74 -1.63
CA ASN A 185 16.14 -0.83 -2.86
C ASN A 185 15.69 -1.97 -3.79
N ILE A 186 14.72 -2.76 -3.38
CA ILE A 186 14.16 -3.88 -4.16
C ILE A 186 12.75 -3.51 -4.63
N CYS A 187 12.54 -3.51 -5.94
CA CYS A 187 11.20 -3.38 -6.51
C CYS A 187 10.52 -4.75 -6.59
N TYR A 188 9.53 -4.97 -5.75
CA TYR A 188 8.71 -6.18 -5.78
C TYR A 188 7.21 -5.83 -5.74
N PRO A 189 6.41 -6.34 -6.68
CA PRO A 189 6.79 -7.19 -7.83
C PRO A 189 7.57 -6.42 -8.92
N THR A 190 8.43 -7.10 -9.66
CA THR A 190 9.24 -6.49 -10.73
C THR A 190 8.42 -5.87 -11.84
N ALA A 191 7.20 -6.38 -12.07
CA ALA A 191 6.23 -5.79 -13.01
C ALA A 191 5.90 -4.32 -12.70
N HIS A 192 6.05 -3.88 -11.45
CA HIS A 192 5.80 -2.50 -11.02
C HIS A 192 7.04 -1.59 -11.06
N TYR A 193 8.12 -1.99 -11.76
CA TYR A 193 9.36 -1.19 -11.80
C TYR A 193 9.13 0.25 -12.27
N LYS A 194 8.33 0.45 -13.33
CA LYS A 194 7.98 1.79 -13.82
C LYS A 194 7.15 2.57 -12.79
N LEU A 195 6.16 1.93 -12.20
CA LEU A 195 5.31 2.51 -11.16
C LEU A 195 6.13 2.91 -9.94
N TYR A 196 7.01 2.02 -9.47
CA TYR A 196 7.95 2.30 -8.39
C TYR A 196 8.78 3.58 -8.67
N GLY A 197 9.34 3.70 -9.87
CA GLY A 197 10.10 4.90 -10.26
C GLY A 197 9.29 6.19 -10.23
N GLN A 198 8.04 6.15 -10.71
CA GLN A 198 7.13 7.29 -10.70
C GLN A 198 6.76 7.73 -9.28
N MET A 199 6.53 6.78 -8.38
CA MET A 199 6.21 7.06 -6.97
C MET A 199 7.32 7.80 -6.23
N LEU A 200 8.58 7.62 -6.60
CA LEU A 200 9.70 8.36 -5.99
C LEU A 200 9.63 9.86 -6.26
N SER A 201 8.97 10.29 -7.33
CA SER A 201 8.77 11.70 -7.68
C SER A 201 7.49 12.27 -7.04
N HIS A 202 6.48 11.42 -6.82
CA HIS A 202 5.16 11.77 -6.29
C HIS A 202 4.86 10.95 -5.02
N GLY A 203 5.58 11.26 -3.92
CA GLY A 203 5.49 10.54 -2.67
C GLY A 203 6.75 9.72 -2.38
N GLY A 204 6.63 8.43 -2.14
CA GLY A 204 7.78 7.60 -1.82
C GLY A 204 7.47 6.12 -1.58
N VAL A 205 8.53 5.39 -1.30
CA VAL A 205 8.47 4.01 -0.82
C VAL A 205 9.13 3.88 0.54
N ILE A 206 8.54 3.09 1.41
CA ILE A 206 8.90 2.98 2.82
C ILE A 206 8.99 1.51 3.20
N SER A 207 9.97 1.13 3.98
CA SER A 207 10.10 -0.21 4.54
C SER A 207 10.73 -0.18 5.93
N GLU A 208 10.33 -1.12 6.79
CA GLU A 208 11.02 -1.38 8.07
C GLU A 208 12.16 -2.40 7.92
N PHE A 209 12.27 -3.05 6.76
CA PHE A 209 13.26 -4.08 6.52
C PHE A 209 14.57 -3.49 6.00
N PRO A 210 15.74 -4.02 6.46
CA PRO A 210 17.05 -3.60 5.96
C PRO A 210 17.17 -3.69 4.44
N LEU A 211 18.14 -2.96 3.89
CA LEU A 211 18.48 -3.05 2.47
C LEU A 211 18.81 -4.50 2.09
N ASP A 212 18.57 -4.84 0.84
CA ASP A 212 18.80 -6.15 0.27
C ASP A 212 17.97 -7.30 0.92
N SER A 213 17.09 -6.98 1.88
CA SER A 213 16.11 -7.94 2.40
C SER A 213 15.13 -8.35 1.31
N GLY A 214 15.17 -9.61 0.88
CA GLY A 214 14.30 -10.16 -0.14
C GLY A 214 12.82 -10.16 0.24
N PRO A 215 11.92 -10.37 -0.73
CA PRO A 215 10.48 -10.46 -0.51
C PRO A 215 10.09 -11.80 0.13
N ILE A 216 10.21 -11.89 1.44
CA ILE A 216 9.88 -13.08 2.24
C ILE A 216 8.37 -13.08 2.54
N PRO A 217 7.63 -14.20 2.35
CA PRO A 217 6.18 -14.26 2.57
C PRO A 217 5.70 -13.70 3.90
N MET A 218 6.43 -13.95 4.98
CA MET A 218 6.12 -13.50 6.33
C MET A 218 6.20 -11.96 6.50
N HIS A 219 6.99 -11.27 5.69
CA HIS A 219 7.14 -9.82 5.75
C HIS A 219 5.87 -9.06 5.30
N PHE A 220 5.07 -9.65 4.40
CA PHE A 220 3.90 -8.96 3.85
C PHE A 220 2.79 -8.74 4.89
N PRO A 221 2.37 -9.75 5.68
CA PRO A 221 1.43 -9.50 6.78
C PRO A 221 1.99 -8.55 7.85
N MET A 222 3.27 -8.68 8.20
CA MET A 222 3.91 -7.78 9.19
C MET A 222 3.88 -6.33 8.74
N ARG A 223 4.20 -6.07 7.47
CA ARG A 223 4.16 -4.75 6.87
C ARG A 223 2.77 -4.10 6.88
N ASN A 224 1.69 -4.90 6.78
CA ASN A 224 0.32 -4.38 6.65
C ASN A 224 -0.09 -3.47 7.83
N ARG A 225 0.46 -3.68 9.03
CA ARG A 225 0.23 -2.78 10.18
C ARG A 225 0.73 -1.35 9.93
N ILE A 226 1.73 -1.18 9.09
CA ILE A 226 2.27 0.14 8.72
C ILE A 226 1.36 0.80 7.67
N ILE A 227 0.77 0.02 6.74
CA ILE A 227 -0.20 0.54 5.78
C ILE A 227 -1.40 1.14 6.51
N SER A 228 -2.04 0.36 7.37
CA SER A 228 -3.18 0.84 8.18
C SER A 228 -2.76 1.93 9.17
N GLY A 229 -1.59 1.80 9.82
CA GLY A 229 -1.07 2.76 10.78
C GLY A 229 -0.82 4.16 10.23
N LEU A 230 -0.37 4.27 9.00
CA LEU A 230 -0.15 5.56 8.32
C LEU A 230 -1.45 6.20 7.80
N SER A 231 -2.58 5.49 7.84
CA SER A 231 -3.82 5.91 7.23
C SER A 231 -4.85 6.33 8.29
N ASP A 232 -5.81 7.17 7.90
CA ASP A 232 -6.97 7.55 8.70
C ASP A 232 -8.14 6.57 8.50
N ALA A 233 -8.21 5.95 7.32
CA ALA A 233 -9.20 4.94 6.97
C ALA A 233 -8.60 3.89 6.03
N VAL A 234 -9.24 2.72 5.94
CA VAL A 234 -8.85 1.63 5.04
C VAL A 234 -9.99 1.33 4.07
N LEU A 235 -9.74 1.42 2.78
CA LEU A 235 -10.65 1.01 1.71
C LEU A 235 -10.25 -0.36 1.17
N VAL A 236 -11.17 -1.34 1.24
CA VAL A 236 -11.03 -2.65 0.62
C VAL A 236 -11.89 -2.71 -0.63
N VAL A 237 -11.27 -2.84 -1.81
CA VAL A 237 -11.99 -2.77 -3.11
C VAL A 237 -12.48 -4.15 -3.57
N GLU A 238 -11.62 -5.13 -3.56
CA GLU A 238 -11.97 -6.54 -3.82
C GLU A 238 -11.18 -7.45 -2.88
N ALA A 239 -11.85 -8.42 -2.28
CA ALA A 239 -11.23 -9.42 -1.41
C ALA A 239 -12.02 -10.73 -1.42
N LYS A 240 -11.30 -11.87 -1.52
CA LYS A 240 -11.86 -13.18 -1.17
C LYS A 240 -11.92 -13.33 0.34
N GLU A 241 -12.70 -14.30 0.85
CA GLU A 241 -12.83 -14.56 2.31
C GLU A 241 -11.50 -14.77 3.05
N LYS A 242 -10.48 -15.29 2.36
CA LYS A 242 -9.14 -15.53 2.92
C LYS A 242 -8.08 -14.66 2.21
N SER A 243 -8.40 -13.40 1.95
CA SER A 243 -7.47 -12.47 1.32
C SER A 243 -6.53 -11.84 2.34
N GLY A 244 -5.25 -11.67 1.97
CA GLY A 244 -4.28 -10.92 2.79
C GLY A 244 -4.65 -9.45 3.01
N SER A 245 -5.50 -8.87 2.17
CA SER A 245 -6.03 -7.51 2.36
C SER A 245 -7.00 -7.41 3.55
N LEU A 246 -7.68 -8.51 3.92
CA LEU A 246 -8.52 -8.55 5.13
C LEU A 246 -7.67 -8.42 6.39
N ILE A 247 -6.44 -8.93 6.40
CA ILE A 247 -5.50 -8.72 7.50
C ILE A 247 -5.22 -7.22 7.70
N THR A 248 -5.12 -6.45 6.60
CA THR A 248 -4.94 -4.99 6.70
C THR A 248 -6.18 -4.32 7.29
N ALA A 249 -7.37 -4.79 6.94
CA ALA A 249 -8.62 -4.28 7.51
C ALA A 249 -8.74 -4.63 9.01
N GLU A 250 -8.42 -5.86 9.40
CA GLU A 250 -8.39 -6.28 10.81
C GLU A 250 -7.41 -5.45 11.64
N LEU A 251 -6.16 -5.29 11.15
CA LEU A 251 -5.17 -4.43 11.79
C LEU A 251 -5.62 -2.96 11.86
N GLY A 252 -6.32 -2.47 10.83
CA GLY A 252 -6.93 -1.14 10.85
C GLY A 252 -7.95 -0.99 11.98
N LEU A 253 -8.84 -1.95 12.15
CA LEU A 253 -9.82 -1.97 13.25
C LEU A 253 -9.13 -1.98 14.62
N GLU A 254 -8.12 -2.84 14.81
CA GLU A 254 -7.33 -2.88 16.06
C GLU A 254 -6.64 -1.54 16.35
N GLN A 255 -6.30 -0.78 15.31
CA GLN A 255 -5.69 0.55 15.40
C GLN A 255 -6.72 1.70 15.48
N GLY A 256 -8.01 1.39 15.59
CA GLY A 256 -9.10 2.38 15.68
C GLY A 256 -9.36 3.11 14.35
N LYS A 257 -9.05 2.49 13.20
CA LYS A 257 -9.34 3.07 11.88
C LYS A 257 -10.69 2.58 11.37
N GLU A 258 -11.41 3.46 10.66
CA GLU A 258 -12.63 3.07 9.98
C GLU A 258 -12.33 2.26 8.72
N ILE A 259 -13.12 1.22 8.52
CA ILE A 259 -13.00 0.33 7.38
C ILE A 259 -14.13 0.59 6.40
N PHE A 260 -13.76 0.84 5.17
CA PHE A 260 -14.66 0.97 4.03
C PHE A 260 -14.48 -0.23 3.11
N ALA A 261 -15.59 -0.78 2.62
CA ALA A 261 -15.55 -1.90 1.69
C ALA A 261 -16.48 -1.64 0.50
N VAL A 262 -15.99 -1.93 -0.69
CA VAL A 262 -16.81 -1.82 -1.90
C VAL A 262 -17.75 -3.00 -1.97
N PRO A 263 -19.09 -2.80 -2.09
CA PRO A 263 -20.05 -3.88 -2.22
C PRO A 263 -19.93 -4.53 -3.59
N GLY A 264 -20.26 -5.81 -3.67
CA GLY A 264 -20.29 -6.53 -4.94
C GLY A 264 -21.33 -7.65 -4.96
N ARG A 265 -21.39 -8.37 -6.08
CA ARG A 265 -22.36 -9.47 -6.26
C ARG A 265 -22.08 -10.60 -5.28
N ILE A 266 -23.12 -11.16 -4.66
CA ILE A 266 -22.99 -12.29 -3.72
C ILE A 266 -22.45 -13.57 -4.38
N THR A 267 -22.56 -13.68 -5.69
CA THR A 267 -22.02 -14.81 -6.48
C THR A 267 -20.59 -14.60 -6.93
N ASP A 268 -20.02 -13.44 -6.66
CA ASP A 268 -18.65 -13.13 -7.05
C ASP A 268 -17.67 -13.38 -5.89
N HIS A 269 -16.75 -14.31 -6.09
CA HIS A 269 -15.75 -14.68 -5.10
C HIS A 269 -14.83 -13.53 -4.68
N LEU A 270 -14.61 -12.54 -5.57
CA LEU A 270 -13.78 -11.37 -5.26
C LEU A 270 -14.52 -10.34 -4.40
N SER A 271 -15.84 -10.43 -4.32
CA SER A 271 -16.67 -9.56 -3.48
C SER A 271 -17.00 -10.18 -2.12
N SER A 272 -16.77 -11.48 -1.92
CA SER A 272 -17.20 -12.21 -0.71
C SER A 272 -16.58 -11.64 0.57
N GLY A 273 -15.29 -11.27 0.55
CA GLY A 273 -14.61 -10.66 1.69
C GLY A 273 -15.11 -9.25 2.00
N CYS A 274 -15.33 -8.43 0.96
CA CYS A 274 -15.88 -7.07 1.12
C CYS A 274 -17.30 -7.10 1.67
N ASN A 275 -18.18 -7.95 1.12
CA ASN A 275 -19.56 -8.12 1.60
C ASN A 275 -19.59 -8.60 3.06
N ARG A 276 -18.66 -9.49 3.44
CA ARG A 276 -18.52 -9.94 4.83
C ARG A 276 -18.06 -8.81 5.76
N LEU A 277 -17.11 -7.98 5.34
CA LEU A 277 -16.70 -6.79 6.12
C LEU A 277 -17.87 -5.85 6.35
N ILE A 278 -18.70 -5.57 5.31
CA ILE A 278 -19.90 -4.75 5.42
C ILE A 278 -20.88 -5.37 6.42
N GLN A 279 -21.13 -6.68 6.32
CA GLN A 279 -21.97 -7.39 7.27
C GLN A 279 -21.48 -7.31 8.72
N GLN A 280 -20.16 -7.21 8.92
CA GLN A 280 -19.51 -7.08 10.21
C GLN A 280 -19.46 -5.63 10.72
N GLY A 281 -19.98 -4.67 9.97
CA GLY A 281 -20.08 -3.26 10.36
C GLY A 281 -19.13 -2.30 9.62
N ALA A 282 -18.35 -2.76 8.64
CA ALA A 282 -17.59 -1.85 7.81
C ALA A 282 -18.51 -0.95 6.97
N HIS A 283 -18.10 0.28 6.75
CA HIS A 283 -18.85 1.21 5.91
C HIS A 283 -18.89 0.75 4.46
N MET A 284 -20.06 0.80 3.86
CA MET A 284 -20.21 0.51 2.44
C MET A 284 -19.70 1.68 1.61
N ALA A 285 -18.68 1.47 0.79
CA ALA A 285 -18.11 2.48 -0.11
C ALA A 285 -18.75 2.37 -1.50
N ILE A 286 -19.75 3.18 -1.78
CA ILE A 286 -20.39 3.28 -3.10
C ILE A 286 -19.88 4.48 -3.90
N SER A 287 -19.21 5.40 -3.25
CA SER A 287 -18.57 6.55 -3.87
C SER A 287 -17.36 7.03 -3.04
N PRO A 288 -16.41 7.76 -3.64
CA PRO A 288 -15.33 8.40 -2.87
C PRO A 288 -15.82 9.40 -1.81
N ASN A 289 -17.03 9.95 -1.97
CA ASN A 289 -17.61 10.87 -0.99
C ASN A 289 -17.84 10.23 0.37
N ASP A 290 -18.17 8.94 0.40
CA ASP A 290 -18.41 8.22 1.65
C ASP A 290 -17.17 8.29 2.56
N ILE A 291 -15.98 8.23 1.94
CA ILE A 291 -14.70 8.36 2.63
C ILE A 291 -14.37 9.84 2.93
N LEU A 292 -14.62 10.75 1.97
CA LEU A 292 -14.35 12.18 2.14
C LEU A 292 -15.20 12.80 3.25
N GLU A 293 -16.46 12.40 3.37
CA GLU A 293 -17.35 12.82 4.47
C GLU A 293 -16.82 12.38 5.81
N TYR A 294 -16.38 11.11 5.92
CA TYR A 294 -15.74 10.62 7.14
C TYR A 294 -14.47 11.41 7.51
N LEU A 295 -13.64 11.71 6.51
CA LEU A 295 -12.40 12.48 6.70
C LEU A 295 -12.63 13.98 6.95
N GLY A 296 -13.88 14.46 6.93
CA GLY A 296 -14.22 15.88 7.05
C GLY A 296 -13.74 16.75 5.89
N VAL A 297 -13.43 16.13 4.73
CA VAL A 297 -13.00 16.83 3.53
C VAL A 297 -14.22 17.35 2.77
N LYS A 298 -14.39 18.66 2.71
CA LYS A 298 -15.54 19.31 2.03
C LYS A 298 -15.50 19.04 0.52
N CYS A 299 -16.62 18.58 0.00
CA CYS A 299 -16.84 18.37 -1.43
C CYS A 299 -18.06 19.18 -1.90
N GLU A 300 -17.87 20.20 -2.75
CA GLU A 300 -18.95 21.03 -3.27
C GLU A 300 -19.89 20.25 -4.20
N LYS A 301 -19.35 19.24 -4.90
CA LYS A 301 -20.10 18.36 -5.79
C LYS A 301 -19.88 16.91 -5.42
N ARG A 302 -20.97 16.14 -5.38
CA ARG A 302 -20.86 14.69 -5.15
C ARG A 302 -20.05 14.06 -6.28
N LEU A 303 -18.94 13.40 -5.88
CA LEU A 303 -18.12 12.63 -6.80
C LEU A 303 -18.83 11.30 -7.05
N ILE A 304 -19.21 11.04 -8.29
CA ILE A 304 -19.89 9.81 -8.66
C ILE A 304 -19.03 9.11 -9.71
N ILE A 305 -18.75 7.86 -9.48
CA ILE A 305 -18.14 6.99 -10.48
C ILE A 305 -19.28 6.54 -11.40
N HIS A 306 -19.29 7.05 -12.60
CA HIS A 306 -20.30 6.73 -13.61
C HIS A 306 -19.71 5.84 -14.69
N GLU A 307 -20.53 4.90 -15.16
CA GLU A 307 -20.37 4.37 -16.51
C GLU A 307 -20.34 5.56 -17.49
N LYS A 308 -19.44 5.55 -18.47
CA LYS A 308 -19.37 6.63 -19.45
C LYS A 308 -20.69 6.80 -20.17
N ASN A 309 -21.12 8.04 -20.29
CA ASN A 309 -22.41 8.36 -20.90
C ASN A 309 -22.41 8.00 -22.39
N ALA A 310 -23.10 6.92 -22.73
CA ALA A 310 -23.23 6.45 -24.10
C ALA A 310 -24.16 7.31 -24.99
N ASN A 311 -24.75 8.38 -24.46
CA ASN A 311 -25.71 9.22 -25.25
C ASN A 311 -25.04 9.93 -26.43
N ALA A 312 -23.74 10.20 -26.35
CA ALA A 312 -22.96 10.85 -27.41
C ALA A 312 -22.56 9.89 -28.55
N LEU A 313 -22.70 8.58 -28.35
CA LEU A 313 -22.31 7.56 -29.33
C LEU A 313 -23.29 7.50 -30.50
N ALA A 314 -22.81 7.15 -31.69
CA ALA A 314 -23.63 6.85 -32.86
C ALA A 314 -24.46 5.56 -32.64
N LYS A 315 -25.53 5.36 -33.45
CA LYS A 315 -26.39 4.17 -33.29
C LYS A 315 -25.65 2.83 -33.30
N PRO A 316 -24.71 2.56 -34.24
CA PRO A 316 -23.95 1.31 -34.25
C PRO A 316 -23.06 1.15 -33.01
N GLU A 317 -22.39 2.23 -32.58
CA GLU A 317 -21.57 2.24 -31.37
C GLU A 317 -22.40 1.94 -30.12
N LYS A 318 -23.60 2.54 -29.99
CA LYS A 318 -24.54 2.24 -28.89
C LYS A 318 -24.94 0.78 -28.83
N MET A 319 -25.19 0.17 -29.98
CA MET A 319 -25.55 -1.25 -30.03
C MET A 319 -24.42 -2.14 -29.53
N VAL A 320 -23.20 -1.93 -29.99
CA VAL A 320 -22.03 -2.68 -29.55
C VAL A 320 -21.74 -2.41 -28.07
N TYR A 321 -21.78 -1.15 -27.64
CA TYR A 321 -21.55 -0.78 -26.24
C TYR A 321 -22.59 -1.36 -25.28
N ALA A 322 -23.86 -1.48 -25.70
CA ALA A 322 -24.92 -2.10 -24.91
C ALA A 322 -24.72 -3.63 -24.71
N CYS A 323 -24.01 -4.28 -25.64
CA CYS A 323 -23.69 -5.71 -25.53
C CYS A 323 -22.51 -6.02 -24.63
N LEU A 324 -21.73 -5.00 -24.23
CA LEU A 324 -20.58 -5.11 -23.35
C LEU A 324 -20.97 -5.03 -21.86
N ASP A 325 -20.14 -5.64 -21.04
CA ASP A 325 -20.16 -5.53 -19.58
C ASP A 325 -18.76 -5.09 -19.08
N PHE A 326 -18.64 -4.85 -17.78
CA PHE A 326 -17.34 -4.66 -17.14
C PHE A 326 -16.49 -5.94 -17.10
N LYS A 327 -17.12 -7.11 -17.27
CA LYS A 327 -16.43 -8.38 -17.53
C LYS A 327 -16.17 -8.47 -19.03
N ALA A 328 -14.90 -8.59 -19.41
CA ALA A 328 -14.52 -8.67 -20.81
C ALA A 328 -15.16 -9.88 -21.51
N LYS A 329 -15.68 -9.68 -22.71
CA LYS A 329 -16.29 -10.67 -23.60
C LYS A 329 -15.45 -10.82 -24.85
N HIS A 330 -15.44 -12.04 -25.40
CA HIS A 330 -14.77 -12.30 -26.68
C HIS A 330 -15.49 -11.61 -27.83
N LEU A 331 -14.73 -11.18 -28.84
CA LEU A 331 -15.25 -10.48 -30.03
C LEU A 331 -16.39 -11.26 -30.73
N GLU A 332 -16.29 -12.59 -30.82
CA GLU A 332 -17.34 -13.44 -31.40
C GLU A 332 -18.64 -13.34 -30.61
N GLU A 333 -18.60 -13.42 -29.29
CA GLU A 333 -19.77 -13.28 -28.43
C GLU A 333 -20.44 -11.92 -28.61
N ILE A 334 -19.64 -10.86 -28.78
CA ILE A 334 -20.14 -9.50 -29.00
C ILE A 334 -20.79 -9.42 -30.38
N SER A 335 -20.13 -9.94 -31.43
CA SER A 335 -20.63 -10.00 -32.81
C SER A 335 -21.99 -10.71 -32.90
N ASP A 336 -22.12 -11.87 -32.26
CA ASP A 336 -23.37 -12.63 -32.21
C ASP A 336 -24.50 -11.85 -31.53
N ARG A 337 -24.21 -11.21 -30.40
CA ARG A 337 -25.19 -10.42 -29.64
C ARG A 337 -25.64 -9.18 -30.40
N CYS A 338 -24.74 -8.51 -31.10
CA CYS A 338 -25.05 -7.32 -31.90
C CYS A 338 -25.64 -7.67 -33.26
N ARG A 339 -25.58 -8.95 -33.69
CA ARG A 339 -25.94 -9.38 -35.04
C ARG A 339 -25.21 -8.63 -36.14
N MET A 340 -23.93 -8.38 -35.95
CA MET A 340 -23.03 -7.69 -36.86
C MET A 340 -21.90 -8.63 -37.27
N SER A 341 -21.27 -8.41 -38.39
CA SER A 341 -20.08 -9.15 -38.78
C SER A 341 -18.90 -8.87 -37.82
N ILE A 342 -17.99 -9.82 -37.65
CA ILE A 342 -16.79 -9.66 -36.82
C ILE A 342 -15.99 -8.43 -37.23
N SER A 343 -15.87 -8.17 -38.54
CA SER A 343 -15.14 -7.04 -39.09
C SER A 343 -15.75 -5.69 -38.71
N GLU A 344 -17.07 -5.56 -38.80
CA GLU A 344 -17.81 -4.35 -38.38
C GLU A 344 -17.71 -4.12 -36.89
N CYS A 345 -17.94 -5.18 -36.09
CA CYS A 345 -17.78 -5.10 -34.63
C CYS A 345 -16.37 -4.68 -34.22
N MET A 346 -15.34 -5.22 -34.86
CA MET A 346 -13.95 -4.87 -34.56
C MET A 346 -13.65 -3.41 -34.86
N GLY A 347 -14.16 -2.87 -35.98
CA GLY A 347 -14.02 -1.45 -36.30
C GLY A 347 -14.65 -0.54 -35.24
N ILE A 348 -15.90 -0.84 -34.85
CA ILE A 348 -16.61 -0.08 -33.82
C ILE A 348 -15.94 -0.19 -32.46
N LEU A 349 -15.47 -1.38 -32.07
CA LEU A 349 -14.76 -1.58 -30.81
C LEU A 349 -13.44 -0.83 -30.74
N LEU A 350 -12.73 -0.73 -31.89
CA LEU A 350 -11.52 0.10 -31.97
C LEU A 350 -11.82 1.59 -31.78
N GLU A 351 -12.88 2.09 -32.39
CA GLU A 351 -13.32 3.49 -32.20
C GLU A 351 -13.71 3.75 -30.74
N LEU A 352 -14.48 2.85 -30.13
CA LEU A 352 -14.86 2.93 -28.72
C LEU A 352 -13.64 2.85 -27.78
N GLU A 353 -12.63 2.06 -28.13
CA GLU A 353 -11.35 1.99 -27.39
C GLU A 353 -10.59 3.31 -27.49
N LEU A 354 -10.45 3.89 -28.68
CA LEU A 354 -9.80 5.20 -28.90
C LEU A 354 -10.52 6.34 -28.17
N GLN A 355 -11.85 6.31 -28.17
CA GLN A 355 -12.68 7.26 -27.40
C GLN A 355 -12.67 6.96 -25.88
N GLY A 356 -12.07 5.85 -25.47
CA GLY A 356 -11.90 5.43 -24.10
C GLY A 356 -13.16 4.87 -23.43
N TYR A 357 -14.18 4.46 -24.16
CA TYR A 357 -15.39 3.79 -23.64
C TYR A 357 -15.16 2.31 -23.32
N VAL A 358 -14.22 1.71 -24.02
CA VAL A 358 -13.95 0.26 -23.96
C VAL A 358 -12.48 0.05 -23.66
N PHE A 359 -12.17 -1.01 -22.92
CA PHE A 359 -10.82 -1.53 -22.81
C PHE A 359 -10.69 -2.85 -23.58
N ARG A 360 -9.50 -3.14 -24.06
CA ARG A 360 -9.15 -4.38 -24.72
C ARG A 360 -8.15 -5.15 -23.86
N THR A 361 -8.38 -6.46 -23.72
CA THR A 361 -7.40 -7.40 -23.15
C THR A 361 -6.80 -8.30 -24.23
N ALA A 362 -5.88 -9.18 -23.88
CA ALA A 362 -5.32 -10.15 -24.80
C ALA A 362 -6.43 -11.01 -25.47
N ASN A 363 -6.14 -11.56 -26.63
CA ASN A 363 -6.99 -12.51 -27.37
C ASN A 363 -8.40 -11.96 -27.73
N HIS A 364 -8.49 -10.67 -28.13
CA HIS A 364 -9.73 -10.05 -28.61
C HIS A 364 -10.90 -10.05 -27.62
N TYR A 365 -10.61 -9.92 -26.33
CA TYR A 365 -11.63 -9.65 -25.31
C TYR A 365 -11.77 -8.15 -25.08
N TYR A 366 -13.01 -7.67 -24.96
CA TYR A 366 -13.38 -6.26 -24.78
C TYR A 366 -14.37 -6.11 -23.63
N GLY A 367 -14.22 -5.03 -22.87
CA GLY A 367 -15.12 -4.70 -21.75
C GLY A 367 -15.34 -3.19 -21.60
N LYS A 368 -16.37 -2.81 -20.87
CA LYS A 368 -16.66 -1.39 -20.58
C LYS A 368 -15.59 -0.80 -19.66
N LYS A 369 -15.25 0.45 -19.94
CA LYS A 369 -14.35 1.24 -19.12
C LYS A 369 -15.16 2.17 -18.21
N ILE A 370 -14.76 2.25 -16.94
CA ILE A 370 -15.29 3.20 -15.95
C ILE A 370 -14.82 4.62 -16.27
#